data_1d67fbae1810ba1138af1ed2dfdeeb3f
#
_entry.id   1d67fbae1810ba1138af1ed2dfdeeb3f
#
_cell.length_a   1.000
_cell.length_b   1.000
_cell.length_c   1.000
_cell.angle_alpha   90.00
_cell.angle_beta   90.00
_cell.angle_gamma   90.00
#
_symmetry.space_group_name_H-M   'P 1'
#
loop_
_entity.id
_entity.type
_entity.pdbx_description
1 polymer ?
#
loop_
_entity_poly.entity_id
_entity_poly.type
_entity_poly.pdbx_seq_one_letter_code
_entity_poly.pdbx_strand_id
1 'polypeptide(L)' 'MAESVTAPMVGKVFEIQCKVGDKVEENQVLLILEAMKMEIPVVAPAAGTVKEIKVKVGETVESDSVLAILE' A
#
# COMPACT_ATOMS: atom_id res chain seq x y z
N MET A 1 -5.40 12.06 -12.19
CA MET A 1 -5.87 12.39 -10.83
C MET A 1 -5.24 11.42 -9.84
N ALA A 2 -4.92 11.92 -8.67
CA ALA A 2 -4.27 11.09 -7.65
C ALA A 2 -5.26 10.15 -6.98
N GLU A 3 -4.81 8.93 -6.70
CA GLU A 3 -5.59 7.92 -6.01
C GLU A 3 -4.85 7.53 -4.74
N SER A 4 -5.54 7.53 -3.61
CA SER A 4 -4.96 7.09 -2.35
C SER A 4 -5.11 5.57 -2.20
N VAL A 5 -4.04 4.92 -1.81
CA VAL A 5 -4.07 3.50 -1.46
C VAL A 5 -4.15 3.44 0.05
N THR A 6 -5.23 2.88 0.59
CA THR A 6 -5.48 2.90 2.03
C THR A 6 -5.41 1.50 2.62
N ALA A 7 -5.14 1.46 3.93
CA ALA A 7 -5.08 0.19 4.64
C ALA A 7 -6.49 -0.35 4.84
N PRO A 8 -6.71 -1.66 4.58
CA PRO A 8 -8.02 -2.25 4.78
C PRO A 8 -8.35 -2.50 6.24
N MET A 9 -7.34 -2.51 7.10
CA MET A 9 -7.53 -2.77 8.52
C MET A 9 -6.28 -2.39 9.27
N VAL A 10 -6.34 -2.38 10.60
CA VAL A 10 -5.18 -2.18 11.45
C VAL A 10 -4.17 -3.28 11.19
N GLY A 11 -2.92 -2.91 11.04
CA GLY A 11 -1.86 -3.89 10.83
C GLY A 11 -0.50 -3.24 10.83
N LYS A 12 0.52 -4.05 10.58
CA LYS A 12 1.90 -3.61 10.54
C LYS A 12 2.43 -3.81 9.13
N VAL A 13 3.16 -2.84 8.61
CA VAL A 13 3.74 -2.96 7.27
C VAL A 13 4.83 -4.02 7.32
N PHE A 14 4.60 -5.13 6.62
CA PHE A 14 5.51 -6.26 6.60
C PHE A 14 6.52 -6.13 5.46
N GLU A 15 6.05 -5.74 4.30
CA GLU A 15 6.90 -5.64 3.12
C GLU A 15 6.32 -4.60 2.17
N ILE A 16 7.18 -3.84 1.50
CA ILE A 16 6.76 -2.89 0.46
C ILE A 16 7.35 -3.39 -0.85
N GLN A 17 6.48 -3.68 -1.83
CA GLN A 17 6.87 -4.30 -3.10
C GLN A 17 6.90 -3.31 -4.27
N CYS A 18 6.72 -2.03 -4.00
CA CYS A 18 6.81 -1.01 -5.04
C CYS A 18 7.68 0.12 -4.54
N LYS A 19 8.01 1.04 -5.44
CA LYS A 19 8.78 2.23 -5.08
C LYS A 19 8.29 3.40 -5.89
N VAL A 20 8.61 4.60 -5.42
CA VAL A 20 8.21 5.84 -6.10
C VAL A 20 8.74 5.80 -7.54
N GLY A 21 7.87 6.11 -8.48
CA GLY A 21 8.17 6.09 -9.90
C GLY A 21 7.76 4.83 -10.61
N ASP A 22 7.42 3.77 -9.88
CA ASP A 22 6.99 2.52 -10.52
C ASP A 22 5.63 2.68 -11.17
N LYS A 23 5.47 2.08 -12.34
CA LYS A 23 4.16 1.95 -12.98
C LYS A 23 3.53 0.67 -12.49
N VAL A 24 2.28 0.77 -12.08
CA VAL A 24 1.55 -0.37 -11.52
C VAL A 24 0.23 -0.54 -12.25
N GLU A 25 -0.28 -1.76 -12.22
CA GLU A 25 -1.56 -2.08 -12.83
C GLU A 25 -2.60 -2.28 -11.73
N GLU A 26 -3.86 -2.19 -12.11
CA GLU A 26 -4.96 -2.44 -11.19
C GLU A 26 -4.80 -3.83 -10.59
N ASN A 27 -5.00 -3.95 -9.28
CA ASN A 27 -4.89 -5.19 -8.50
C ASN A 27 -3.46 -5.69 -8.31
N GLN A 28 -2.47 -4.97 -8.77
CA GLN A 28 -1.08 -5.33 -8.51
C GLN A 28 -0.77 -5.13 -7.02
N VAL A 29 -0.07 -6.09 -6.42
CA VAL A 29 0.28 -5.99 -5.00
C VAL A 29 1.33 -4.91 -4.82
N LEU A 30 1.04 -3.95 -3.95
CA LEU A 30 1.94 -2.83 -3.67
C LEU A 30 2.71 -3.06 -2.38
N LEU A 31 2.05 -3.60 -1.37
CA LEU A 31 2.70 -3.91 -0.11
C LEU A 31 1.90 -4.98 0.62
N ILE A 32 2.51 -5.51 1.67
CA ILE A 32 1.92 -6.56 2.50
C ILE A 32 1.80 -6.02 3.91
N LEU A 33 0.62 -6.15 4.50
CA LEU A 33 0.40 -5.86 5.91
C LEU A 33 0.34 -7.17 6.68
N GLU A 34 0.82 -7.14 7.91
CA GLU A 34 0.64 -8.25 8.83
C GLU A 34 -0.44 -7.87 9.83
N ALA A 35 -1.50 -8.66 9.90
CA ALA A 35 -2.60 -8.43 10.82
C ALA A 35 -3.15 -9.78 11.23
N MET A 36 -3.40 -9.96 12.54
CA MET A 36 -3.97 -11.19 13.08
C MET A 36 -3.18 -12.42 12.64
N LYS A 37 -1.85 -12.31 12.62
CA LYS A 37 -0.92 -13.39 12.23
C LYS A 37 -1.10 -13.83 10.78
N MET A 38 -1.65 -12.95 9.94
CA MET A 38 -1.85 -13.23 8.52
C MET A 38 -1.17 -12.15 7.70
N GLU A 39 -0.72 -12.52 6.51
CA GLU A 39 -0.19 -11.56 5.54
C GLU A 39 -1.32 -11.11 4.64
N ILE A 40 -1.55 -9.82 4.59
CA ILE A 40 -2.66 -9.25 3.84
C ILE A 40 -2.10 -8.37 2.73
N PRO A 41 -2.29 -8.75 1.45
CA PRO A 41 -1.79 -7.93 0.36
C PRO A 41 -2.64 -6.68 0.19
N VAL A 42 -1.98 -5.56 -0.04
CA VAL A 42 -2.65 -4.32 -0.40
C VAL A 42 -2.37 -4.08 -1.87
N VAL A 43 -3.43 -3.96 -2.66
CA VAL A 43 -3.31 -3.89 -4.10
C VAL A 43 -3.66 -2.51 -4.62
N ALA A 44 -3.21 -2.22 -5.83
CA ALA A 44 -3.51 -0.94 -6.47
C ALA A 44 -4.99 -0.89 -6.84
N PRO A 45 -5.69 0.20 -6.48
CA PRO A 45 -7.10 0.34 -6.85
C PRO A 45 -7.31 0.67 -8.33
N ALA A 46 -6.25 1.12 -8.99
CA ALA A 46 -6.29 1.47 -10.42
C ALA A 46 -4.87 1.47 -10.95
N ALA A 47 -4.73 1.40 -12.26
CA ALA A 47 -3.43 1.53 -12.89
C ALA A 47 -2.93 2.96 -12.72
N GLY A 48 -1.61 3.11 -12.56
CA GLY A 48 -1.03 4.44 -12.41
C GLY A 48 0.45 4.35 -12.09
N THR A 49 0.99 5.46 -11.65
CA THR A 49 2.40 5.55 -11.25
C THR A 49 2.45 5.86 -9.76
N VAL A 50 3.33 5.18 -9.03
CA VAL A 50 3.50 5.43 -7.60
C VAL A 50 4.14 6.80 -7.44
N LYS A 51 3.39 7.73 -6.89
CA LYS A 51 3.85 9.10 -6.68
C LYS A 51 4.51 9.25 -5.32
N GLU A 52 3.96 8.57 -4.32
CA GLU A 52 4.42 8.74 -2.95
C GLU A 52 4.15 7.47 -2.16
N ILE A 53 5.07 7.11 -1.28
CA ILE A 53 4.88 6.01 -0.31
C ILE A 53 4.94 6.66 1.06
N LYS A 54 3.88 6.52 1.83
CA LYS A 54 3.68 7.25 3.08
C LYS A 54 4.09 6.46 4.31
N VAL A 55 4.50 5.20 4.14
CA VAL A 55 4.78 4.31 5.27
C VAL A 55 6.11 3.60 5.06
N LYS A 56 6.61 2.99 6.14
CA LYS A 56 7.85 2.23 6.14
C LYS A 56 7.60 0.83 6.66
N VAL A 57 8.46 -0.10 6.27
CA VAL A 57 8.41 -1.46 6.82
C VAL A 57 8.58 -1.39 8.34
N GLY A 58 7.70 -2.08 9.05
CA GLY A 58 7.69 -2.10 10.51
C GLY A 58 6.74 -1.12 11.15
N GLU A 59 6.20 -0.19 10.36
CA GLU A 59 5.27 0.82 10.89
C GLU A 59 3.89 0.21 11.08
N THR A 60 3.22 0.58 12.19
CA THR A 60 1.84 0.16 12.43
C THR A 60 0.90 1.19 11.80
N VAL A 61 -0.09 0.71 11.07
CA VAL A 61 -1.07 1.58 10.42
C VAL A 61 -2.47 1.23 10.90
N GLU A 62 -3.38 2.17 10.78
CA GLU A 62 -4.76 1.98 11.16
C GLU A 62 -5.63 1.84 9.93
N SER A 63 -6.86 1.37 10.13
CA SER A 63 -7.83 1.29 9.06
C SER A 63 -7.95 2.64 8.36
N ASP A 64 -7.94 2.64 7.05
CA ASP A 64 -8.03 3.82 6.20
C ASP A 64 -6.81 4.74 6.22
N SER A 65 -5.72 4.35 6.91
CA SER A 65 -4.46 5.09 6.77
C SER A 65 -4.01 5.09 5.32
N VAL A 66 -3.54 6.24 4.83
CA VAL A 66 -3.03 6.34 3.48
C VAL A 66 -1.64 5.74 3.45
N LEU A 67 -1.45 4.71 2.62
CA LEU A 67 -0.19 3.98 2.52
C LEU A 67 0.65 4.50 1.36
N ALA A 68 0.00 4.85 0.27
CA ALA A 68 0.69 5.32 -0.94
C ALA A 68 -0.27 6.17 -1.76
N ILE A 69 0.31 6.95 -2.67
CA ILE A 69 -0.46 7.76 -3.62
C ILE A 69 -0.07 7.34 -5.02
N LEU A 70 -1.07 7.06 -5.84
CA LEU A 70 -0.88 6.77 -7.26
C LEU A 70 -1.34 7.97 -8.08
N GLU A 71 -0.72 8.15 -9.23
CA GLU A 71 -1.11 9.24 -10.13
C GLU A 71 -1.10 8.83 -11.59
#